data_0c037ceb0d0bb9e83bfedaffc4f5d9e2
#
_entry.id   0c037ceb0d0bb9e83bfedaffc4f5d9e2
#
_cell.length_a   1.000
_cell.length_b   1.000
_cell.length_c   1.000
_cell.angle_alpha   90.00
_cell.angle_beta   90.00
_cell.angle_gamma   90.00
#
_symmetry.space_group_name_H-M   'P 1'
#
loop_
_entity.id
_entity.type
_entity.pdbx_description
1 polymer ?
#
loop_
_entity_poly.entity_id
_entity_poly.type
_entity_poly.pdbx_seq_one_letter_code
_entity_poly.pdbx_strand_id
1 'polypeptide(L)'
;MDDHAIHFLKQLLSAPGPSGDEVRAARVWRNEAQTFADEVHTDVRGNTYAVLKGALPRVLLAGHIDEIGLMITHIDSEGFLWFAPVGGWDAQVLVGQRVRLLGKPGEVIGVIGKKAVHLLKADERERASKVEDLWIDIGAKNREEALAQVRVGAVGVIDAPVYEFPNGRIVSRSIDNRIGAFTVLEALRELARARPTATVAAVATVQEEITFAGARTSAFSFDPQVAIVVDVTHATDHPDANKRQAGEV
;
A
#
# COMPACT_ATOMS: atom_id res chain seq x y z
N MET A 1 -8.15 16.14 13.85
CA MET A 1 -6.80 16.06 13.27
C MET A 1 -6.32 17.49 13.01
N ASP A 2 -5.11 17.83 13.37
CA ASP A 2 -4.52 19.11 13.00
C ASP A 2 -3.98 19.08 11.56
N ASP A 3 -3.61 20.24 11.03
CA ASP A 3 -3.15 20.37 9.64
C ASP A 3 -1.85 19.60 9.36
N HIS A 4 -1.00 19.44 10.36
CA HIS A 4 0.25 18.67 10.26
C HIS A 4 -0.06 17.19 10.06
N ALA A 5 -0.93 16.61 10.87
CA ALA A 5 -1.32 15.20 10.77
C ALA A 5 -2.02 14.92 9.42
N ILE A 6 -2.88 15.83 8.94
CA ILE A 6 -3.51 15.70 7.62
C ILE A 6 -2.46 15.73 6.50
N HIS A 7 -1.48 16.62 6.59
CA HIS A 7 -0.41 16.72 5.61
C HIS A 7 0.44 15.43 5.57
N PHE A 8 0.85 14.93 6.74
CA PHE A 8 1.56 13.67 6.86
C PHE A 8 0.76 12.49 6.28
N LEU A 9 -0.54 12.37 6.61
CA LEU A 9 -1.39 11.33 6.06
C LEU A 9 -1.42 11.37 4.53
N LYS A 10 -1.62 12.56 3.94
CA LYS A 10 -1.63 12.71 2.47
C LYS A 10 -0.29 12.34 1.82
N GLN A 11 0.83 12.69 2.44
CA GLN A 11 2.14 12.28 1.96
C GLN A 11 2.31 10.76 2.02
N LEU A 12 1.88 10.14 3.11
CA LEU A 12 1.95 8.69 3.31
C LEU A 12 1.08 7.95 2.29
N LEU A 13 -0.16 8.40 2.08
CA LEU A 13 -1.09 7.83 1.09
C LEU A 13 -0.60 8.00 -0.37
N SER A 14 0.13 9.08 -0.65
CA SER A 14 0.63 9.37 -2.01
C SER A 14 1.88 8.58 -2.39
N ALA A 15 2.69 8.16 -1.42
CA ALA A 15 3.95 7.46 -1.68
C ALA A 15 3.66 6.04 -2.22
N PRO A 16 4.24 5.62 -3.35
CA PRO A 16 4.09 4.24 -3.81
C PRO A 16 4.85 3.27 -2.90
N GLY A 17 4.22 2.13 -2.62
CA GLY A 17 4.82 1.10 -1.76
C GLY A 17 4.08 -0.22 -1.89
N PRO A 18 4.10 -0.85 -3.09
CA PRO A 18 3.49 -2.17 -3.23
C PRO A 18 4.23 -3.19 -2.38
N SER A 19 3.52 -4.22 -1.93
CA SER A 19 4.06 -5.27 -1.06
C SER A 19 5.36 -5.83 -1.63
N GLY A 20 6.44 -5.78 -0.84
CA GLY A 20 7.81 -6.13 -1.23
C GLY A 20 8.69 -4.99 -1.75
N ASP A 21 8.13 -3.79 -1.99
CA ASP A 21 8.88 -2.55 -2.31
C ASP A 21 8.29 -1.33 -1.57
N GLU A 22 8.27 -1.40 -0.25
CA GLU A 22 7.66 -0.41 0.65
C GLU A 22 8.58 0.78 0.98
N VAL A 23 9.81 0.77 0.51
CA VAL A 23 10.88 1.70 0.93
C VAL A 23 10.46 3.17 0.86
N ARG A 24 9.66 3.57 -0.13
CA ARG A 24 9.22 4.97 -0.31
C ARG A 24 8.20 5.37 0.75
N ALA A 25 7.20 4.52 0.99
CA ALA A 25 6.20 4.74 2.02
C ALA A 25 6.82 4.66 3.43
N ALA A 26 7.66 3.66 3.69
CA ALA A 26 8.40 3.52 4.94
C ALA A 26 9.30 4.72 5.23
N ARG A 27 9.88 5.35 4.21
CA ARG A 27 10.68 6.58 4.38
C ARG A 27 9.83 7.75 4.86
N VAL A 28 8.64 7.95 4.31
CA VAL A 28 7.71 9.01 4.75
C VAL A 28 7.36 8.81 6.22
N TRP A 29 6.95 7.59 6.58
CA TRP A 29 6.59 7.24 7.96
C TRP A 29 7.77 7.38 8.93
N ARG A 30 8.96 6.92 8.54
CA ARG A 30 10.18 7.03 9.33
C ARG A 30 10.58 8.47 9.59
N ASN A 31 10.54 9.32 8.56
CA ASN A 31 10.90 10.73 8.69
C ASN A 31 9.97 11.44 9.70
N GLU A 32 8.69 11.11 9.68
CA GLU A 32 7.72 11.64 10.63
C GLU A 32 8.01 11.14 12.05
N ALA A 33 8.26 9.85 12.22
CA ALA A 33 8.61 9.25 13.50
C ALA A 33 9.84 9.87 14.15
N GLN A 34 10.86 10.23 13.35
CA GLN A 34 12.10 10.85 13.82
C GLN A 34 11.90 12.22 14.49
N THR A 35 10.76 12.86 14.29
CA THR A 35 10.48 14.18 14.88
C THR A 35 10.16 14.12 16.37
N PHE A 36 9.82 12.92 16.94
CA PHE A 36 9.38 12.82 18.32
C PHE A 36 9.76 11.54 19.07
N ALA A 37 10.06 10.45 18.35
CA ALA A 37 10.40 9.16 18.97
C ALA A 37 11.83 9.17 19.54
N ASP A 38 12.07 8.42 20.59
CA ASP A 38 13.40 8.30 21.21
C ASP A 38 14.36 7.46 20.35
N GLU A 39 13.82 6.53 19.58
CA GLU A 39 14.57 5.67 18.65
C GLU A 39 13.72 5.35 17.44
N VAL A 40 14.34 5.40 16.25
CA VAL A 40 13.71 5.00 14.99
C VAL A 40 14.69 4.15 14.21
N HIS A 41 14.28 2.92 13.85
CA HIS A 41 15.11 2.01 13.06
C HIS A 41 14.26 1.18 12.09
N THR A 42 14.92 0.56 11.14
CA THR A 42 14.30 -0.37 10.19
C THR A 42 15.04 -1.70 10.31
N ASP A 43 14.29 -2.80 10.45
CA ASP A 43 14.87 -4.12 10.51
C ASP A 43 15.25 -4.66 9.11
N VAL A 44 15.89 -5.83 9.07
CA VAL A 44 16.34 -6.47 7.82
C VAL A 44 15.18 -6.88 6.90
N ARG A 45 13.96 -7.01 7.43
CA ARG A 45 12.76 -7.31 6.65
C ARG A 45 12.18 -6.06 5.99
N GLY A 46 12.44 -4.88 6.55
CA GLY A 46 11.88 -3.61 6.11
C GLY A 46 10.87 -3.00 7.07
N ASN A 47 10.50 -3.70 8.16
CA ASN A 47 9.64 -3.11 9.19
C ASN A 47 10.31 -1.89 9.79
N THR A 48 9.57 -0.81 9.93
CA THR A 48 10.09 0.44 10.52
C THR A 48 9.46 0.68 11.88
N TYR A 49 10.29 0.86 12.88
CA TYR A 49 9.91 1.05 14.29
C TYR A 49 10.15 2.48 14.72
N ALA A 50 9.24 3.00 15.54
CA ALA A 50 9.39 4.19 16.34
C ALA A 50 9.17 3.79 17.79
N VAL A 51 10.12 4.09 18.68
CA VAL A 51 10.12 3.59 20.05
C VAL A 51 10.15 4.74 21.05
N LEU A 52 9.28 4.70 22.05
CA LEU A 52 9.40 5.46 23.30
C LEU A 52 9.96 4.52 24.35
N LYS A 53 11.17 4.85 24.85
CA LYS A 53 11.87 4.03 25.83
C LYS A 53 11.25 4.15 27.20
N GLY A 54 11.07 3.01 27.86
CA GLY A 54 10.53 2.88 29.20
C GLY A 54 10.93 1.55 29.84
N ALA A 55 10.20 1.13 30.86
CA ALA A 55 10.34 -0.16 31.50
C ALA A 55 9.42 -1.21 30.86
N LEU A 56 9.29 -2.34 31.50
CA LEU A 56 8.23 -3.33 31.18
C LEU A 56 6.85 -2.83 31.65
N PRO A 57 5.76 -3.19 30.97
CA PRO A 57 5.72 -4.07 29.80
C PRO A 57 6.18 -3.39 28.52
N ARG A 58 6.58 -4.20 27.52
CA ARG A 58 6.73 -3.73 26.14
C ARG A 58 5.39 -3.83 25.43
N VAL A 59 4.94 -2.73 24.83
CA VAL A 59 3.69 -2.63 24.07
C VAL A 59 4.01 -2.35 22.61
N LEU A 60 3.46 -3.14 21.69
CA LEU A 60 3.59 -2.99 20.26
C LEU A 60 2.27 -2.47 19.68
N LEU A 61 2.34 -1.37 18.93
CA LEU A 61 1.25 -0.84 18.10
C LEU A 61 1.61 -1.12 16.65
N ALA A 62 0.81 -1.88 15.90
CA ALA A 62 1.15 -2.30 14.55
C ALA A 62 0.09 -1.92 13.52
N GLY A 63 0.51 -1.46 12.36
CA GLY A 63 -0.29 -1.28 11.15
C GLY A 63 0.59 -1.53 9.95
N HIS A 64 0.05 -2.12 8.85
CA HIS A 64 0.88 -2.37 7.68
C HIS A 64 0.98 -1.16 6.77
N ILE A 65 2.11 -1.07 6.07
CA ILE A 65 2.47 0.10 5.24
C ILE A 65 2.47 -0.21 3.76
N ASP A 66 2.49 -1.50 3.41
CA ASP A 66 2.38 -1.93 2.03
C ASP A 66 0.95 -1.74 1.50
N GLU A 67 0.82 -1.83 0.21
CA GLU A 67 -0.42 -1.77 -0.54
C GLU A 67 -0.40 -2.80 -1.65
N ILE A 68 -1.55 -3.18 -2.17
CA ILE A 68 -1.65 -4.02 -3.37
C ILE A 68 -1.05 -3.31 -4.59
N GLY A 69 -0.48 -4.08 -5.51
CA GLY A 69 0.20 -3.52 -6.68
C GLY A 69 0.26 -4.49 -7.85
N LEU A 70 1.17 -4.21 -8.76
CA LEU A 70 1.41 -4.98 -9.97
C LEU A 70 2.91 -5.25 -10.11
N MET A 71 3.28 -6.40 -10.67
CA MET A 71 4.67 -6.73 -11.00
C MET A 71 4.78 -7.13 -12.46
N ILE A 72 5.69 -6.50 -13.20
CA ILE A 72 5.93 -6.81 -14.61
C ILE A 72 6.57 -8.18 -14.74
N THR A 73 5.92 -9.07 -15.48
CA THR A 73 6.37 -10.47 -15.70
C THR A 73 6.98 -10.69 -17.07
N HIS A 74 6.52 -9.93 -18.08
CA HIS A 74 7.00 -10.05 -19.45
C HIS A 74 6.88 -8.72 -20.20
N ILE A 75 7.73 -8.52 -21.20
CA ILE A 75 7.67 -7.39 -22.16
C ILE A 75 7.72 -8.01 -23.54
N ASP A 76 6.71 -7.78 -24.38
CA ASP A 76 6.63 -8.35 -25.71
C ASP A 76 7.42 -7.56 -26.77
N SER A 77 7.42 -8.04 -28.03
CA SER A 77 8.14 -7.44 -29.14
C SER A 77 7.63 -6.04 -29.51
N GLU A 78 6.36 -5.78 -29.28
CA GLU A 78 5.69 -4.51 -29.57
C GLU A 78 5.86 -3.48 -28.43
N GLY A 79 6.43 -3.90 -27.28
CA GLY A 79 6.71 -3.04 -26.13
C GLY A 79 5.60 -3.01 -25.09
N PHE A 80 4.56 -3.84 -25.19
CA PHE A 80 3.54 -3.98 -24.16
C PHE A 80 4.08 -4.78 -22.97
N LEU A 81 3.62 -4.40 -21.77
CA LEU A 81 4.05 -5.01 -20.51
C LEU A 81 2.97 -5.92 -19.96
N TRP A 82 3.31 -7.16 -19.73
CA TRP A 82 2.46 -8.14 -19.06
C TRP A 82 2.82 -8.19 -17.59
N PHE A 83 1.83 -8.41 -16.72
CA PHE A 83 2.01 -8.26 -15.29
C PHE A 83 1.27 -9.34 -14.49
N ALA A 84 1.74 -9.58 -13.29
CA ALA A 84 1.04 -10.33 -12.26
C ALA A 84 0.54 -9.38 -11.16
N PRO A 85 -0.56 -9.73 -10.48
CA PRO A 85 -0.99 -8.98 -9.29
C PRO A 85 -0.02 -9.18 -8.13
N VAL A 86 0.14 -8.16 -7.31
CA VAL A 86 0.74 -8.21 -5.99
C VAL A 86 -0.37 -7.92 -4.99
N GLY A 87 -0.74 -8.91 -4.16
CA GLY A 87 -1.95 -8.85 -3.35
C GLY A 87 -3.22 -9.19 -4.13
N GLY A 88 -4.38 -8.98 -3.53
CA GLY A 88 -5.68 -9.34 -4.09
C GLY A 88 -6.25 -8.28 -5.03
N TRP A 89 -6.52 -8.64 -6.30
CA TRP A 89 -7.11 -7.74 -7.29
C TRP A 89 -8.36 -8.31 -7.95
N ASP A 90 -9.39 -7.46 -8.09
CA ASP A 90 -10.44 -7.67 -9.07
C ASP A 90 -9.96 -7.12 -10.43
N ALA A 91 -9.76 -8.01 -11.40
CA ALA A 91 -9.30 -7.63 -12.74
C ALA A 91 -10.26 -6.65 -13.46
N GLN A 92 -11.52 -6.58 -13.07
CA GLN A 92 -12.51 -5.70 -13.69
C GLN A 92 -12.25 -4.23 -13.37
N VAL A 93 -11.71 -3.93 -12.17
CA VAL A 93 -11.39 -2.55 -11.79
C VAL A 93 -10.05 -2.07 -12.36
N LEU A 94 -9.24 -2.96 -12.92
CA LEU A 94 -7.94 -2.61 -13.50
C LEU A 94 -8.05 -2.02 -14.90
N VAL A 95 -9.06 -2.38 -15.67
CA VAL A 95 -9.19 -1.97 -17.09
C VAL A 95 -9.33 -0.47 -17.22
N GLY A 96 -8.45 0.15 -18.01
CA GLY A 96 -8.43 1.60 -18.25
C GLY A 96 -7.77 2.42 -17.15
N GLN A 97 -7.30 1.79 -16.08
CA GLN A 97 -6.56 2.51 -15.03
C GLN A 97 -5.18 2.93 -15.52
N ARG A 98 -4.74 4.08 -15.06
CA ARG A 98 -3.33 4.48 -15.16
C ARG A 98 -2.55 3.81 -14.05
N VAL A 99 -1.31 3.45 -14.36
CA VAL A 99 -0.38 2.85 -13.41
C VAL A 99 0.90 3.65 -13.35
N ARG A 100 1.50 3.68 -12.18
CA ARG A 100 2.80 4.27 -11.90
C ARG A 100 3.77 3.14 -11.63
N LEU A 101 4.60 2.83 -12.62
CA LEU A 101 5.64 1.80 -12.52
C LEU A 101 6.92 2.40 -11.95
N LEU A 102 7.60 1.66 -11.08
CA LEU A 102 8.88 2.04 -10.51
C LEU A 102 10.00 1.61 -11.46
N GLY A 103 10.22 2.45 -12.47
CA GLY A 103 11.14 2.18 -13.57
C GLY A 103 12.59 2.61 -13.31
N LYS A 104 13.46 2.43 -14.31
CA LYS A 104 14.89 2.76 -14.25
C LYS A 104 15.17 4.26 -14.16
N PRO A 105 14.49 5.13 -14.93
CA PRO A 105 14.71 6.58 -14.87
C PRO A 105 13.92 7.24 -13.74
N GLY A 106 13.08 6.48 -13.04
CA GLY A 106 12.15 6.97 -12.04
C GLY A 106 10.77 6.35 -12.22
N GLU A 107 9.72 7.14 -12.01
CA GLU A 107 8.35 6.67 -12.22
C GLU A 107 7.97 6.74 -13.72
N VAL A 108 7.38 5.66 -14.22
CA VAL A 108 6.89 5.54 -15.61
C VAL A 108 5.39 5.35 -15.56
N ILE A 109 4.65 6.22 -16.25
CA ILE A 109 3.19 6.13 -16.33
C ILE A 109 2.81 5.23 -17.50
N GLY A 110 1.89 4.30 -17.25
CA GLY A 110 1.28 3.46 -18.25
C GLY A 110 -0.23 3.39 -18.11
N VAL A 111 -0.90 2.77 -19.07
CA VAL A 111 -2.34 2.53 -19.05
C VAL A 111 -2.61 1.04 -19.22
N ILE A 112 -3.50 0.49 -18.38
CA ILE A 112 -3.92 -0.90 -18.50
C ILE A 112 -4.94 -1.03 -19.62
N GLY A 113 -4.57 -1.79 -20.65
CA GLY A 113 -5.41 -2.12 -21.79
C GLY A 113 -5.94 -3.54 -21.76
N LYS A 114 -6.98 -3.77 -22.56
CA LYS A 114 -7.51 -5.10 -22.90
C LYS A 114 -8.02 -5.09 -24.34
N LYS A 115 -8.29 -6.29 -24.87
CA LYS A 115 -8.93 -6.47 -26.17
C LYS A 115 -10.23 -5.65 -26.26
N ALA A 116 -10.36 -4.85 -27.31
CA ALA A 116 -11.52 -3.97 -27.50
C ALA A 116 -12.83 -4.77 -27.62
N VAL A 117 -13.92 -4.25 -27.06
CA VAL A 117 -15.23 -4.92 -27.00
C VAL A 117 -15.74 -5.34 -28.38
N HIS A 118 -15.46 -4.54 -29.42
CA HIS A 118 -15.87 -4.83 -30.80
C HIS A 118 -15.12 -6.01 -31.43
N LEU A 119 -13.97 -6.40 -30.88
CA LEU A 119 -13.17 -7.54 -31.33
C LEU A 119 -13.43 -8.81 -30.53
N LEU A 120 -14.23 -8.72 -29.44
CA LEU A 120 -14.58 -9.85 -28.61
C LEU A 120 -15.68 -10.68 -29.27
N LYS A 121 -15.57 -12.02 -29.19
CA LYS A 121 -16.65 -12.96 -29.52
C LYS A 121 -17.80 -12.82 -28.52
N ALA A 122 -18.98 -13.33 -28.87
CA ALA A 122 -20.17 -13.21 -28.02
C ALA A 122 -19.96 -13.81 -26.62
N ASP A 123 -19.33 -14.97 -26.55
CA ASP A 123 -19.01 -15.65 -25.28
C ASP A 123 -17.91 -14.95 -24.46
N GLU A 124 -16.97 -14.24 -25.11
CA GLU A 124 -15.93 -13.46 -24.45
C GLU A 124 -16.50 -12.17 -23.80
N ARG A 125 -17.58 -11.61 -24.36
CA ARG A 125 -18.22 -10.39 -23.84
C ARG A 125 -18.92 -10.59 -22.50
N GLU A 126 -19.42 -11.81 -22.26
CA GLU A 126 -20.14 -12.16 -21.03
C GLU A 126 -19.22 -12.59 -19.89
N ARG A 127 -17.93 -12.77 -20.17
CA ARG A 127 -16.94 -13.19 -19.17
C ARG A 127 -16.28 -11.99 -18.50
N ALA A 128 -16.09 -12.07 -17.19
CA ALA A 128 -15.23 -11.16 -16.47
C ALA A 128 -13.80 -11.22 -17.04
N SER A 129 -13.16 -10.08 -17.18
CA SER A 129 -11.75 -10.02 -17.58
C SER A 129 -10.87 -10.71 -16.53
N LYS A 130 -9.84 -11.41 -16.98
CA LYS A 130 -8.80 -11.96 -16.12
C LYS A 130 -7.56 -11.11 -16.23
N VAL A 131 -6.67 -11.19 -15.24
CA VAL A 131 -5.41 -10.43 -15.26
C VAL A 131 -4.55 -10.84 -16.47
N GLU A 132 -4.57 -12.11 -16.85
CA GLU A 132 -3.82 -12.62 -18.01
C GLU A 132 -4.29 -12.05 -19.35
N ASP A 133 -5.48 -11.44 -19.41
CA ASP A 133 -6.03 -10.78 -20.60
C ASP A 133 -5.62 -9.31 -20.72
N LEU A 134 -4.90 -8.80 -19.73
CA LEU A 134 -4.55 -7.38 -19.58
C LEU A 134 -3.05 -7.14 -19.86
N TRP A 135 -2.76 -5.97 -20.39
CA TRP A 135 -1.39 -5.49 -20.58
C TRP A 135 -1.30 -4.02 -20.15
N ILE A 136 -0.07 -3.53 -19.98
CA ILE A 136 0.19 -2.12 -19.74
C ILE A 136 0.91 -1.54 -20.97
N ASP A 137 0.39 -0.44 -21.46
CA ASP A 137 0.98 0.38 -22.52
C ASP A 137 1.67 1.59 -21.88
N ILE A 138 2.97 1.75 -22.16
CA ILE A 138 3.79 2.89 -21.72
C ILE A 138 4.22 3.78 -22.90
N GLY A 139 3.64 3.57 -24.11
CA GLY A 139 3.96 4.30 -25.31
C GLY A 139 5.28 3.88 -25.98
N ALA A 140 5.87 2.75 -25.61
CA ALA A 140 7.07 2.21 -26.26
C ALA A 140 6.72 1.62 -27.62
N LYS A 141 7.57 1.82 -28.64
CA LYS A 141 7.37 1.32 -30.00
C LYS A 141 7.80 -0.15 -30.17
N ASN A 142 8.60 -0.64 -29.26
CA ASN A 142 9.17 -1.98 -29.29
C ASN A 142 9.72 -2.36 -27.91
N ARG A 143 10.12 -3.64 -27.78
CA ARG A 143 10.71 -4.19 -26.58
C ARG A 143 11.93 -3.42 -26.07
N GLU A 144 12.80 -2.94 -26.94
CA GLU A 144 14.03 -2.25 -26.55
C GLU A 144 13.72 -0.91 -25.87
N GLU A 145 12.82 -0.11 -26.46
CA GLU A 145 12.35 1.14 -25.84
C GLU A 145 11.67 0.89 -24.50
N ALA A 146 10.85 -0.16 -24.37
CA ALA A 146 10.22 -0.53 -23.12
C ALA A 146 11.26 -0.94 -22.07
N LEU A 147 12.23 -1.78 -22.42
CA LEU A 147 13.31 -2.22 -21.54
C LEU A 147 14.24 -1.07 -21.11
N ALA A 148 14.35 0.00 -21.88
CA ALA A 148 15.09 1.20 -21.47
C ALA A 148 14.40 1.91 -20.27
N GLN A 149 13.10 1.82 -20.17
CA GLN A 149 12.28 2.46 -19.11
C GLN A 149 11.96 1.53 -17.94
N VAL A 150 11.53 0.30 -18.24
CA VAL A 150 11.02 -0.65 -17.23
C VAL A 150 11.76 -1.98 -17.41
N ARG A 151 11.95 -2.72 -16.34
CA ARG A 151 12.50 -4.08 -16.36
C ARG A 151 11.43 -5.11 -15.98
N VAL A 152 11.62 -6.35 -16.38
CA VAL A 152 10.89 -7.49 -15.77
C VAL A 152 11.20 -7.53 -14.28
N GLY A 153 10.20 -7.75 -13.45
CA GLY A 153 10.27 -7.65 -11.99
C GLY A 153 10.14 -6.21 -11.45
N ALA A 154 9.95 -5.19 -12.30
CA ALA A 154 9.54 -3.87 -11.82
C ALA A 154 8.12 -3.94 -11.27
N VAL A 155 7.88 -3.20 -10.20
CA VAL A 155 6.57 -3.13 -9.55
C VAL A 155 5.91 -1.78 -9.80
N GLY A 156 4.64 -1.69 -9.55
CA GLY A 156 3.88 -0.45 -9.69
C GLY A 156 2.57 -0.48 -8.94
N VAL A 157 1.96 0.68 -8.87
CA VAL A 157 0.66 0.92 -8.21
C VAL A 157 -0.28 1.63 -9.17
N ILE A 158 -1.57 1.64 -8.88
CA ILE A 158 -2.52 2.47 -9.61
C ILE A 158 -2.13 3.95 -9.43
N ASP A 159 -2.08 4.71 -10.52
CA ASP A 159 -1.81 6.15 -10.47
C ASP A 159 -3.10 6.90 -10.12
N ALA A 160 -3.43 6.88 -8.83
CA ALA A 160 -4.57 7.57 -8.26
C ALA A 160 -4.08 8.54 -7.18
N PRO A 161 -4.27 9.85 -7.36
CA PRO A 161 -3.94 10.83 -6.35
C PRO A 161 -4.91 10.77 -5.16
N VAL A 162 -4.51 11.40 -4.06
CA VAL A 162 -5.39 11.61 -2.91
C VAL A 162 -6.40 12.70 -3.25
N TYR A 163 -7.68 12.41 -3.08
CA TYR A 163 -8.77 13.38 -3.24
C TYR A 163 -9.46 13.67 -1.91
N GLU A 164 -9.82 14.93 -1.72
CA GLU A 164 -10.69 15.33 -0.63
C GLU A 164 -12.12 15.47 -1.16
N PHE A 165 -13.02 14.75 -0.53
CA PHE A 165 -14.43 14.81 -0.81
C PHE A 165 -15.17 15.66 0.23
N PRO A 166 -16.39 16.14 -0.09
CA PRO A 166 -17.22 16.82 0.90
C PRO A 166 -17.39 16.02 2.19
N ASN A 167 -17.68 16.71 3.28
CA ASN A 167 -17.88 16.14 4.62
C ASN A 167 -16.60 15.53 5.23
N GLY A 168 -15.42 16.05 4.88
CA GLY A 168 -14.14 15.62 5.46
C GLY A 168 -13.72 14.20 5.07
N ARG A 169 -14.21 13.71 3.94
CA ARG A 169 -13.84 12.38 3.41
C ARG A 169 -12.60 12.46 2.54
N ILE A 170 -11.76 11.45 2.62
CA ILE A 170 -10.56 11.28 1.78
C ILE A 170 -10.75 10.03 0.93
N VAL A 171 -10.42 10.14 -0.34
CA VAL A 171 -10.35 9.02 -1.28
C VAL A 171 -8.93 8.85 -1.76
N SER A 172 -8.39 7.66 -1.59
CA SER A 172 -7.04 7.31 -2.03
C SER A 172 -6.94 5.81 -2.27
N ARG A 173 -5.98 5.39 -3.11
CA ARG A 173 -5.43 4.04 -2.99
C ARG A 173 -4.73 3.92 -1.64
N SER A 174 -4.38 2.75 -1.20
CA SER A 174 -3.57 2.53 0.01
C SER A 174 -4.16 3.02 1.35
N ILE A 175 -5.46 3.33 1.42
CA ILE A 175 -6.15 3.49 2.71
C ILE A 175 -5.96 2.21 3.53
N ASP A 176 -6.13 1.08 2.90
CA ASP A 176 -5.68 -0.23 3.33
C ASP A 176 -4.17 -0.36 3.12
N ASN A 177 -3.32 -0.44 4.18
CA ASN A 177 -3.71 -0.08 5.56
C ASN A 177 -2.82 1.05 6.08
N ARG A 178 -2.49 2.02 5.22
CA ARG A 178 -1.70 3.18 5.67
C ARG A 178 -2.42 4.04 6.67
N ILE A 179 -3.75 3.94 6.74
CA ILE A 179 -4.49 4.60 7.81
C ILE A 179 -4.20 3.94 9.17
N GLY A 180 -4.04 2.62 9.21
CA GLY A 180 -3.60 1.92 10.42
C GLY A 180 -2.15 2.28 10.79
N ALA A 181 -1.23 2.27 9.82
CA ALA A 181 0.15 2.70 10.04
C ALA A 181 0.26 4.16 10.51
N PHE A 182 -0.59 5.05 9.99
CA PHE A 182 -0.74 6.43 10.45
C PHE A 182 -1.27 6.47 11.87
N THR A 183 -2.35 5.75 12.16
CA THR A 183 -3.02 5.74 13.47
C THR A 183 -2.08 5.30 14.59
N VAL A 184 -1.29 4.24 14.37
CA VAL A 184 -0.34 3.76 15.40
C VAL A 184 0.80 4.75 15.64
N LEU A 185 1.23 5.50 14.62
CA LEU A 185 2.26 6.52 14.77
C LEU A 185 1.73 7.75 15.52
N GLU A 186 0.52 8.21 15.19
CA GLU A 186 -0.12 9.33 15.89
C GLU A 186 -0.44 8.98 17.35
N ALA A 187 -0.88 7.74 17.62
CA ALA A 187 -1.06 7.26 18.99
C ALA A 187 0.27 7.31 19.77
N LEU A 188 1.38 6.89 19.14
CA LEU A 188 2.70 7.00 19.76
C LEU A 188 3.12 8.45 19.99
N ARG A 189 2.78 9.36 19.06
CA ARG A 189 3.04 10.82 19.21
C ARG A 189 2.30 11.40 20.41
N GLU A 190 1.04 11.03 20.62
CA GLU A 190 0.28 11.45 21.80
C GLU A 190 0.89 10.90 23.08
N LEU A 191 1.30 9.63 23.08
CA LEU A 191 2.01 9.02 24.20
C LEU A 191 3.36 9.69 24.50
N ALA A 192 4.07 10.19 23.48
CA ALA A 192 5.34 10.90 23.66
C ALA A 192 5.18 12.17 24.50
N ARG A 193 4.04 12.84 24.43
CA ARG A 193 3.71 14.02 25.24
C ARG A 193 3.52 13.67 26.73
N ALA A 194 2.94 12.50 26.99
CA ALA A 194 2.63 12.02 28.35
C ALA A 194 3.77 11.19 28.97
N ARG A 195 4.75 10.77 28.20
CA ARG A 195 5.89 9.92 28.57
C ARG A 195 5.44 8.66 29.37
N PRO A 196 5.06 7.59 28.69
CA PRO A 196 4.61 6.36 29.33
C PRO A 196 5.75 5.74 30.13
N THR A 197 5.42 5.02 31.21
CA THR A 197 6.40 4.24 31.99
C THR A 197 6.81 2.95 31.26
N ALA A 198 5.92 2.42 30.42
CA ALA A 198 6.18 1.26 29.59
C ALA A 198 7.03 1.60 28.36
N THR A 199 7.79 0.64 27.83
CA THR A 199 8.35 0.74 26.49
C THR A 199 7.24 0.56 25.46
N VAL A 200 6.99 1.56 24.61
CA VAL A 200 5.97 1.50 23.56
C VAL A 200 6.63 1.67 22.21
N ALA A 201 6.35 0.77 21.28
CA ALA A 201 6.77 0.88 19.89
C ALA A 201 5.55 0.96 18.95
N ALA A 202 5.56 1.90 18.02
CA ALA A 202 4.76 1.81 16.82
C ALA A 202 5.59 1.13 15.73
N VAL A 203 4.99 0.26 14.94
CA VAL A 203 5.64 -0.40 13.81
C VAL A 203 4.79 -0.31 12.55
N ALA A 204 5.42 0.18 11.49
CA ALA A 204 4.92 0.07 10.13
C ALA A 204 5.41 -1.26 9.57
N THR A 205 4.54 -2.26 9.50
CA THR A 205 4.88 -3.61 9.05
C THR A 205 4.83 -3.70 7.52
N VAL A 206 5.63 -4.60 6.95
CA VAL A 206 5.72 -4.83 5.51
C VAL A 206 5.10 -6.16 5.10
N GLN A 207 4.72 -6.29 3.82
CA GLN A 207 4.28 -7.54 3.20
C GLN A 207 3.08 -8.20 3.88
N GLU A 208 2.14 -7.39 4.35
CA GLU A 208 0.87 -7.91 4.88
C GLU A 208 0.05 -8.54 3.76
N GLU A 209 -0.11 -7.83 2.64
CA GLU A 209 -0.95 -8.16 1.48
C GLU A 209 -0.60 -9.49 0.79
N ILE A 210 0.57 -10.06 1.10
CA ILE A 210 1.03 -11.31 0.50
C ILE A 210 1.37 -12.41 1.50
N THR A 211 1.80 -12.09 2.74
CA THR A 211 2.37 -13.13 3.63
C THR A 211 2.22 -12.89 5.13
N PHE A 212 1.82 -11.72 5.61
CA PHE A 212 1.92 -11.27 7.02
C PHE A 212 3.35 -11.35 7.60
N ALA A 213 4.38 -11.40 6.75
CA ALA A 213 5.75 -11.65 7.19
C ALA A 213 6.28 -10.54 8.08
N GLY A 214 5.93 -9.29 7.79
CA GLY A 214 6.32 -8.13 8.60
C GLY A 214 5.79 -8.21 10.02
N ALA A 215 4.51 -8.51 10.20
CA ALA A 215 3.90 -8.66 11.51
C ALA A 215 4.55 -9.78 12.34
N ARG A 216 4.82 -10.93 11.70
CA ARG A 216 5.48 -12.06 12.37
C ARG A 216 6.89 -11.72 12.84
N THR A 217 7.69 -11.09 11.97
CA THR A 217 9.09 -10.74 12.31
C THR A 217 9.14 -9.61 13.31
N SER A 218 8.25 -8.63 13.24
CA SER A 218 8.20 -7.53 14.20
C SER A 218 7.82 -8.02 15.60
N ALA A 219 6.80 -8.87 15.71
CA ALA A 219 6.40 -9.46 16.99
C ALA A 219 7.54 -10.29 17.60
N PHE A 220 8.23 -11.10 16.79
CA PHE A 220 9.36 -11.90 17.26
C PHE A 220 10.53 -11.01 17.72
N SER A 221 10.91 -9.99 16.96
CA SER A 221 12.07 -9.15 17.27
C SER A 221 11.86 -8.21 18.45
N PHE A 222 10.66 -7.63 18.55
CA PHE A 222 10.33 -6.71 19.65
C PHE A 222 9.94 -7.46 20.92
N ASP A 223 9.41 -8.69 20.82
CA ASP A 223 8.96 -9.55 21.90
C ASP A 223 8.02 -8.81 22.90
N PRO A 224 6.85 -8.31 22.44
CA PRO A 224 5.94 -7.52 23.24
C PRO A 224 5.15 -8.40 24.24
N GLN A 225 4.80 -7.85 25.41
CA GLN A 225 3.82 -8.45 26.32
C GLN A 225 2.37 -8.12 25.90
N VAL A 226 2.19 -7.00 25.15
CA VAL A 226 0.90 -6.61 24.60
C VAL A 226 1.12 -6.12 23.17
N ALA A 227 0.28 -6.57 22.23
CA ALA A 227 0.25 -6.05 20.87
C ALA A 227 -1.17 -5.55 20.55
N ILE A 228 -1.24 -4.36 19.95
CA ILE A 228 -2.47 -3.77 19.39
C ILE A 228 -2.25 -3.62 17.91
N VAL A 229 -3.05 -4.31 17.10
CA VAL A 229 -2.98 -4.26 15.64
C VAL A 229 -4.17 -3.46 15.14
N VAL A 230 -3.89 -2.50 14.26
CA VAL A 230 -4.90 -1.64 13.65
C VAL A 230 -4.99 -1.96 12.17
N ASP A 231 -6.18 -2.30 11.72
CA ASP A 231 -6.45 -2.58 10.32
C ASP A 231 -7.82 -2.04 9.91
N VAL A 232 -8.07 -1.94 8.60
CA VAL A 232 -9.36 -1.56 8.06
C VAL A 232 -10.26 -2.78 7.87
N THR A 233 -11.55 -2.53 7.70
CA THR A 233 -12.52 -3.57 7.34
C THR A 233 -13.51 -3.04 6.31
N HIS A 234 -14.31 -3.93 5.74
CA HIS A 234 -15.33 -3.56 4.77
C HIS A 234 -16.41 -2.67 5.41
N ALA A 235 -16.66 -1.52 4.80
CA ALA A 235 -17.76 -0.66 5.18
C ALA A 235 -19.13 -1.35 4.95
N THR A 236 -20.13 -0.98 5.75
CA THR A 236 -21.49 -1.53 5.62
C THR A 236 -22.51 -0.43 5.29
N ASP A 237 -22.05 0.77 4.97
CA ASP A 237 -22.87 1.91 4.60
C ASP A 237 -22.96 2.14 3.07
N HIS A 238 -22.54 1.16 2.27
CA HIS A 238 -22.67 1.19 0.82
C HIS A 238 -23.99 0.53 0.33
N PRO A 239 -24.44 0.82 -0.92
CA PRO A 239 -25.59 0.13 -1.52
C PRO A 239 -25.40 -1.39 -1.51
N ASP A 240 -26.52 -2.12 -1.26
CA ASP A 240 -26.58 -3.60 -1.21
C ASP A 240 -25.79 -4.27 -0.07
N ALA A 241 -25.27 -3.52 0.89
CA ALA A 241 -24.66 -4.11 2.07
C ALA A 241 -25.69 -4.89 2.91
N ASN A 242 -25.41 -6.19 3.14
CA ASN A 242 -26.27 -7.00 4.00
C ASN A 242 -25.84 -6.88 5.46
N LYS A 243 -26.36 -5.88 6.15
CA LYS A 243 -26.03 -5.59 7.56
C LYS A 243 -26.34 -6.76 8.53
N ARG A 244 -27.25 -7.66 8.15
CA ARG A 244 -27.53 -8.86 8.96
C ARG A 244 -26.37 -9.86 8.97
N GLN A 245 -25.57 -9.87 7.91
CA GLN A 245 -24.42 -10.77 7.76
C GLN A 245 -23.11 -10.07 8.13
N ALA A 246 -22.96 -8.81 7.75
CA ALA A 246 -21.71 -8.06 7.93
C ALA A 246 -21.65 -7.23 9.23
N GLY A 247 -22.80 -7.04 9.91
CA GLY A 247 -22.89 -6.11 11.04
C GLY A 247 -23.07 -4.67 10.58
N GLU A 248 -23.00 -3.75 11.50
CA GLU A 248 -22.98 -2.29 11.25
C GLU A 248 -21.60 -1.74 11.65
N VAL A 249 -20.80 -1.35 10.65
CA VAL A 249 -19.48 -0.75 10.83
C VAL A 249 -19.43 0.58 10.10
#